data_8ad558dc5ccbf1ff2ea8f73f56e460d1
#
_entry.id   8ad558dc5ccbf1ff2ea8f73f56e460d1
#
_cell.length_a   1.000
_cell.length_b   1.000
_cell.length_c   1.000
_cell.angle_alpha   90.00
_cell.angle_beta   90.00
_cell.angle_gamma   90.00
#
_symmetry.space_group_name_H-M   'P 1'
#
loop_
_entity.id
_entity.type
_entity.pdbx_description
1 polymer ?
#
loop_
_entity_poly.entity_id
_entity_poly.type
_entity_poly.pdbx_seq_one_letter_code
_entity_poly.pdbx_strand_id
1 'polypeptide(L)'
;MPTVTPDQSTVALAPGEILQAVEHEFHGAPWLDMHTHLFMPSLGKLGLWGIDELITYHYLEAELFRSSNLRPDQYFGLSKRAKADAIWKALFVENAPVSEATRGVIAVLQAFGLPTGTGGLAEARKFFEAQKIASHIHKVFELAGISEVVMTNDPLDPEEAPLWEDGAAPDKKFHPVLRLDRILNKWTDQVDVLAAKGFSVDRNLGGKSIAEVRRFLAEWFARMKPVYMAVSLPDTFQYPEESVRARLIAEAVIPSCREFGIPASLMIGVRYQVNPALKLAGDGVGKADLRALERLAAGFPDNRFLVSVLSRENQHELCVYARKFANILPFGCWWFLNNPSVVEEMTRERIEMLGMSFIPQHSDARVLEQVIYKWRNTRRTLAPTLANTYKLLAGDGRPVTREDIHRDVQRLFRGNFERFVGLS
;
A
#
# COMPACT_ATOMS: atom_id res chain seq x y z
N MET A 1 14.80 3.36 53.64
CA MET A 1 14.51 3.99 52.32
C MET A 1 13.95 2.91 51.44
N PRO A 2 12.77 3.04 50.84
CA PRO A 2 12.30 2.05 49.91
C PRO A 2 13.21 2.07 48.69
N THR A 3 13.79 0.95 48.35
CA THR A 3 14.52 0.73 47.10
C THR A 3 13.51 0.86 45.96
N VAL A 4 13.58 2.00 45.25
CA VAL A 4 12.85 2.18 43.96
C VAL A 4 13.45 1.15 43.02
N THR A 5 12.67 0.11 42.71
CA THR A 5 13.02 -0.84 41.65
C THR A 5 13.11 -0.02 40.36
N PRO A 6 14.24 -0.04 39.62
CA PRO A 6 14.32 0.66 38.32
C PRO A 6 13.17 0.21 37.41
N ASP A 7 12.54 1.14 36.74
CA ASP A 7 11.56 0.83 35.71
C ASP A 7 12.24 -0.09 34.69
N GLN A 8 11.74 -1.30 34.55
CA GLN A 8 12.33 -2.31 33.65
C GLN A 8 12.37 -1.86 32.19
N SER A 9 11.61 -0.84 31.81
CA SER A 9 11.61 -0.27 30.45
C SER A 9 12.90 0.44 30.09
N THR A 10 13.60 1.01 31.10
CA THR A 10 14.85 1.80 30.95
C THR A 10 16.12 0.99 31.18
N VAL A 11 16.01 -0.29 31.57
CA VAL A 11 17.15 -1.17 31.75
C VAL A 11 17.71 -1.63 30.41
N ALA A 12 19.04 -1.58 30.26
CA ALA A 12 19.72 -2.09 29.07
C ALA A 12 19.48 -3.61 28.91
N LEU A 13 19.07 -3.98 27.68
CA LEU A 13 18.84 -5.38 27.30
C LEU A 13 20.17 -6.09 27.02
N ALA A 14 20.29 -7.35 27.44
CA ALA A 14 21.32 -8.21 26.92
C ALA A 14 21.10 -8.52 25.43
N PRO A 15 22.17 -8.72 24.62
CA PRO A 15 22.03 -8.98 23.19
C PRO A 15 21.09 -10.15 22.83
N GLY A 16 21.02 -11.18 23.71
CA GLY A 16 20.12 -12.31 23.57
C GLY A 16 18.63 -12.00 23.77
N GLU A 17 18.30 -10.91 24.47
CA GLU A 17 16.93 -10.49 24.79
C GLU A 17 16.34 -9.56 23.74
N ILE A 18 17.18 -8.94 22.90
CA ILE A 18 16.77 -7.90 21.95
C ILE A 18 15.72 -8.43 20.95
N LEU A 19 15.92 -9.61 20.38
CA LEU A 19 14.94 -10.18 19.42
C LEU A 19 13.59 -10.38 20.08
N GLN A 20 13.56 -10.95 21.28
CA GLN A 20 12.31 -11.18 22.00
C GLN A 20 11.60 -9.86 22.35
N ALA A 21 12.35 -8.82 22.69
CA ALA A 21 11.79 -7.49 22.96
C ALA A 21 11.18 -6.87 21.68
N VAL A 22 11.86 -6.99 20.54
CA VAL A 22 11.33 -6.52 19.24
C VAL A 22 10.09 -7.31 18.86
N GLU A 23 10.11 -8.64 18.96
CA GLU A 23 8.94 -9.49 18.66
C GLU A 23 7.74 -9.15 19.56
N HIS A 24 7.98 -8.87 20.83
CA HIS A 24 6.95 -8.42 21.76
C HIS A 24 6.27 -7.14 21.29
N GLU A 25 7.05 -6.11 20.90
CA GLU A 25 6.52 -4.85 20.38
C GLU A 25 5.77 -5.03 19.05
N PHE A 26 6.24 -5.92 18.19
CA PHE A 26 5.59 -6.25 16.91
C PHE A 26 4.22 -6.92 17.08
N HIS A 27 3.95 -7.53 18.23
CA HIS A 27 2.67 -8.18 18.56
C HIS A 27 1.82 -7.38 19.55
N GLY A 28 2.41 -6.42 20.26
CA GLY A 28 1.79 -5.72 21.38
C GLY A 28 0.77 -4.63 21.00
N ALA A 29 0.89 -4.02 19.83
CA ALA A 29 0.01 -2.95 19.39
C ALA A 29 -0.50 -3.19 17.95
N PRO A 30 -1.75 -2.83 17.66
CA PRO A 30 -2.25 -2.88 16.30
C PRO A 30 -1.66 -1.74 15.48
N TRP A 31 -1.28 -2.05 14.23
CA TRP A 31 -0.65 -1.11 13.31
C TRP A 31 -1.66 -0.42 12.39
N LEU A 32 -1.24 0.67 11.77
CA LEU A 32 -1.96 1.35 10.70
C LEU A 32 -1.43 0.85 9.35
N ASP A 33 -2.29 0.29 8.51
CA ASP A 33 -1.93 -0.06 7.14
C ASP A 33 -2.07 1.17 6.24
N MET A 34 -0.97 1.75 5.86
CA MET A 34 -0.86 3.11 5.30
C MET A 34 -1.18 3.22 3.81
N HIS A 35 -1.44 2.09 3.14
CA HIS A 35 -1.89 2.06 1.75
C HIS A 35 -2.52 0.71 1.41
N THR A 36 -3.80 0.76 1.03
CA THR A 36 -4.58 -0.40 0.58
C THR A 36 -5.53 0.01 -0.54
N HIS A 37 -6.10 -0.97 -1.20
CA HIS A 37 -7.27 -0.84 -2.08
C HIS A 37 -8.52 -1.47 -1.45
N LEU A 38 -8.58 -1.47 -0.12
CA LEU A 38 -9.75 -1.90 0.62
C LEU A 38 -10.75 -0.75 0.69
N PHE A 39 -12.03 -1.10 0.84
CA PHE A 39 -13.11 -0.12 0.90
C PHE A 39 -13.90 -0.27 2.21
N MET A 40 -14.32 0.85 2.77
CA MET A 40 -15.21 0.87 3.94
C MET A 40 -16.57 0.25 3.61
N PRO A 41 -17.28 -0.33 4.60
CA PRO A 41 -18.54 -1.05 4.37
C PRO A 41 -19.62 -0.24 3.65
N SER A 42 -19.66 1.06 3.84
CA SER A 42 -20.64 1.96 3.18
C SER A 42 -20.42 2.10 1.67
N LEU A 43 -19.26 1.71 1.14
CA LEU A 43 -19.00 1.62 -0.31
C LEU A 43 -19.43 0.27 -0.91
N GLY A 44 -20.06 -0.59 -0.12
CA GLY A 44 -20.82 -1.76 -0.55
C GLY A 44 -20.02 -2.76 -1.38
N LYS A 45 -20.46 -2.99 -2.63
CA LYS A 45 -19.89 -4.01 -3.53
C LYS A 45 -18.45 -3.76 -3.99
N LEU A 46 -17.89 -2.59 -3.73
CA LEU A 46 -16.49 -2.30 -4.07
C LEU A 46 -15.50 -3.05 -3.18
N GLY A 47 -15.92 -3.42 -1.96
CA GLY A 47 -15.12 -4.23 -1.07
C GLY A 47 -15.00 -5.68 -1.55
N LEU A 48 -13.79 -6.11 -1.89
CA LEU A 48 -13.50 -7.49 -2.29
C LEU A 48 -13.11 -8.33 -1.08
N TRP A 49 -13.74 -9.49 -0.92
CA TRP A 49 -13.47 -10.41 0.19
C TRP A 49 -13.94 -11.83 -0.10
N GLY A 50 -13.44 -12.79 0.64
CA GLY A 50 -13.79 -14.20 0.51
C GLY A 50 -12.84 -15.00 -0.38
N ILE A 51 -12.97 -16.33 -0.34
CA ILE A 51 -11.97 -17.23 -0.90
C ILE A 51 -11.86 -17.13 -2.43
N ASP A 52 -12.95 -16.96 -3.15
CA ASP A 52 -12.90 -16.86 -4.60
C ASP A 52 -12.26 -15.54 -5.07
N GLU A 53 -12.45 -14.42 -4.34
CA GLU A 53 -11.74 -13.17 -4.59
C GLU A 53 -10.25 -13.29 -4.25
N LEU A 54 -9.92 -13.91 -3.12
CA LEU A 54 -8.55 -14.10 -2.69
C LEU A 54 -7.74 -14.94 -3.68
N ILE A 55 -8.34 -16.03 -4.21
CA ILE A 55 -7.66 -16.94 -5.15
C ILE A 55 -7.60 -16.34 -6.56
N THR A 56 -8.58 -15.58 -7.01
CA THR A 56 -8.56 -14.94 -8.33
C THR A 56 -7.85 -13.59 -8.35
N TYR A 57 -7.03 -13.32 -7.34
CA TYR A 57 -6.18 -12.14 -7.33
C TYR A 57 -5.09 -12.24 -8.41
N HIS A 58 -4.80 -11.14 -9.08
CA HIS A 58 -3.97 -11.12 -10.29
C HIS A 58 -2.56 -11.72 -10.17
N TYR A 59 -1.97 -11.82 -8.97
CA TYR A 59 -0.71 -12.52 -8.76
C TYR A 59 -0.87 -14.03 -9.01
N LEU A 60 -1.94 -14.61 -8.48
CA LEU A 60 -2.23 -16.03 -8.67
C LEU A 60 -2.70 -16.32 -10.10
N GLU A 61 -3.37 -15.38 -10.76
CA GLU A 61 -3.66 -15.48 -12.20
C GLU A 61 -2.36 -15.55 -13.02
N ALA A 62 -1.38 -14.68 -12.74
CA ALA A 62 -0.09 -14.73 -13.43
C ALA A 62 0.65 -16.05 -13.20
N GLU A 63 0.64 -16.57 -11.97
CA GLU A 63 1.23 -17.88 -11.64
C GLU A 63 0.51 -19.03 -12.33
N LEU A 64 -0.83 -18.98 -12.45
CA LEU A 64 -1.60 -19.97 -13.20
C LEU A 64 -1.12 -20.09 -14.64
N PHE A 65 -0.99 -18.97 -15.34
CA PHE A 65 -0.55 -18.96 -16.75
C PHE A 65 0.91 -19.40 -16.90
N ARG A 66 1.71 -19.28 -15.86
CA ARG A 66 3.08 -19.79 -15.83
C ARG A 66 3.14 -21.31 -15.60
N SER A 67 2.18 -21.85 -14.84
CA SER A 67 2.21 -23.21 -14.30
C SER A 67 1.22 -24.17 -14.98
N SER A 68 0.42 -23.69 -15.93
CA SER A 68 -0.60 -24.49 -16.63
C SER A 68 -0.59 -24.22 -18.13
N ASN A 69 -1.31 -25.09 -18.88
CA ASN A 69 -1.54 -24.90 -20.32
C ASN A 69 -2.85 -24.16 -20.62
N LEU A 70 -3.52 -23.62 -19.60
CA LEU A 70 -4.76 -22.88 -19.78
C LEU A 70 -4.48 -21.53 -20.46
N ARG A 71 -5.15 -21.29 -21.59
CA ARG A 71 -4.95 -20.05 -22.33
C ARG A 71 -5.71 -18.87 -21.67
N PRO A 72 -5.18 -17.65 -21.75
CA PRO A 72 -5.84 -16.48 -21.16
C PRO A 72 -7.27 -16.26 -21.65
N ASP A 73 -7.55 -16.42 -22.96
CA ASP A 73 -8.88 -16.27 -23.53
C ASP A 73 -9.90 -17.24 -22.92
N GLN A 74 -9.48 -18.51 -22.73
CA GLN A 74 -10.31 -19.53 -22.08
C GLN A 74 -10.56 -19.19 -20.60
N TYR A 75 -9.51 -18.83 -19.88
CA TYR A 75 -9.61 -18.50 -18.45
C TYR A 75 -10.51 -17.27 -18.21
N PHE A 76 -10.31 -16.18 -18.95
CA PHE A 76 -11.09 -14.96 -18.75
C PHE A 76 -12.57 -15.10 -19.15
N GLY A 77 -12.93 -16.14 -19.90
CA GLY A 77 -14.32 -16.53 -20.19
C GLY A 77 -15.02 -17.29 -19.05
N LEU A 78 -14.29 -17.78 -18.06
CA LEU A 78 -14.85 -18.53 -16.93
C LEU A 78 -15.57 -17.62 -15.92
N SER A 79 -16.53 -18.20 -15.18
CA SER A 79 -17.09 -17.56 -13.98
C SER A 79 -16.03 -17.41 -12.89
N LYS A 80 -16.23 -16.48 -11.94
CA LYS A 80 -15.31 -16.29 -10.79
C LYS A 80 -15.01 -17.60 -10.08
N ARG A 81 -16.04 -18.39 -9.78
CA ARG A 81 -15.91 -19.68 -9.10
C ARG A 81 -15.08 -20.67 -9.90
N ALA A 82 -15.31 -20.78 -11.21
CA ALA A 82 -14.56 -21.67 -12.09
C ALA A 82 -13.09 -21.23 -12.25
N LYS A 83 -12.81 -19.91 -12.24
CA LYS A 83 -11.45 -19.36 -12.19
C LYS A 83 -10.72 -19.78 -10.92
N ALA A 84 -11.37 -19.61 -9.76
CA ALA A 84 -10.82 -20.02 -8.48
C ALA A 84 -10.52 -21.53 -8.43
N ASP A 85 -11.43 -22.37 -8.94
CA ASP A 85 -11.22 -23.82 -9.03
C ASP A 85 -10.03 -24.18 -9.94
N ALA A 86 -9.88 -23.49 -11.09
CA ALA A 86 -8.75 -23.70 -12.00
C ALA A 86 -7.41 -23.32 -11.34
N ILE A 87 -7.35 -22.18 -10.66
CA ILE A 87 -6.14 -21.75 -9.92
C ILE A 87 -5.85 -22.71 -8.78
N TRP A 88 -6.86 -23.10 -7.99
CA TRP A 88 -6.67 -24.04 -6.89
C TRP A 88 -6.10 -25.37 -7.39
N LYS A 89 -6.69 -25.94 -8.44
CA LYS A 89 -6.19 -27.17 -9.05
C LYS A 89 -4.74 -27.04 -9.47
N ALA A 90 -4.40 -26.01 -10.25
CA ALA A 90 -3.07 -25.86 -10.81
C ALA A 90 -2.00 -25.54 -9.76
N LEU A 91 -2.29 -24.63 -8.81
CA LEU A 91 -1.26 -24.09 -7.92
C LEU A 91 -1.21 -24.74 -6.52
N PHE A 92 -2.29 -25.46 -6.11
CA PHE A 92 -2.37 -26.03 -4.76
C PHE A 92 -2.54 -27.55 -4.74
N VAL A 93 -2.97 -28.15 -5.86
CA VAL A 93 -3.15 -29.61 -5.97
C VAL A 93 -2.07 -30.22 -6.84
N GLU A 94 -1.83 -29.68 -8.03
CA GLU A 94 -0.85 -30.20 -9.01
C GLU A 94 0.56 -29.69 -8.75
N ASN A 95 0.71 -28.57 -8.04
CA ASN A 95 2.00 -27.98 -7.66
C ASN A 95 2.06 -27.69 -6.16
N ALA A 96 3.29 -27.56 -5.62
CA ALA A 96 3.48 -27.10 -4.25
C ALA A 96 3.28 -25.57 -4.14
N PRO A 97 2.42 -25.08 -3.23
CA PRO A 97 2.10 -23.67 -3.07
C PRO A 97 3.20 -22.90 -2.31
N VAL A 98 4.38 -22.75 -2.90
CA VAL A 98 5.58 -22.19 -2.27
C VAL A 98 5.82 -20.71 -2.53
N SER A 99 5.14 -20.11 -3.50
CA SER A 99 5.25 -18.68 -3.79
C SER A 99 4.69 -17.83 -2.65
N GLU A 100 5.02 -16.53 -2.63
CA GLU A 100 4.50 -15.59 -1.62
C GLU A 100 2.96 -15.56 -1.65
N ALA A 101 2.36 -15.50 -2.83
CA ALA A 101 0.92 -15.39 -2.99
C ALA A 101 0.20 -16.71 -2.62
N THR A 102 0.69 -17.87 -3.07
CA THR A 102 0.08 -19.15 -2.72
C THR A 102 0.22 -19.47 -1.22
N ARG A 103 1.40 -19.21 -0.62
CA ARG A 103 1.59 -19.31 0.83
C ARG A 103 0.69 -18.34 1.60
N GLY A 104 0.40 -17.19 0.99
CA GLY A 104 -0.55 -16.21 1.53
C GLY A 104 -1.95 -16.79 1.68
N VAL A 105 -2.46 -17.47 0.64
CA VAL A 105 -3.76 -18.16 0.72
C VAL A 105 -3.77 -19.23 1.82
N ILE A 106 -2.72 -20.08 1.89
CA ILE A 106 -2.61 -21.07 2.95
C ILE A 106 -2.60 -20.41 4.35
N ALA A 107 -1.90 -19.30 4.51
CA ALA A 107 -1.86 -18.57 5.78
C ALA A 107 -3.24 -18.02 6.19
N VAL A 108 -4.03 -17.54 5.23
CA VAL A 108 -5.41 -17.07 5.47
C VAL A 108 -6.30 -18.24 5.89
N LEU A 109 -6.29 -19.33 5.14
CA LEU A 109 -7.06 -20.54 5.51
C LEU A 109 -6.71 -21.02 6.92
N GLN A 110 -5.41 -21.12 7.23
CA GLN A 110 -4.93 -21.50 8.57
C GLN A 110 -5.44 -20.55 9.66
N ALA A 111 -5.42 -19.23 9.41
CA ALA A 111 -5.84 -18.22 10.38
C ALA A 111 -7.32 -18.34 10.74
N PHE A 112 -8.15 -18.83 9.82
CA PHE A 112 -9.57 -19.11 10.05
C PHE A 112 -9.84 -20.56 10.48
N GLY A 113 -8.83 -21.40 10.68
CA GLY A 113 -9.00 -22.82 11.05
C GLY A 113 -9.59 -23.68 9.92
N LEU A 114 -9.46 -23.25 8.66
CA LEU A 114 -9.97 -23.94 7.48
C LEU A 114 -8.94 -24.95 6.95
N PRO A 115 -9.38 -26.00 6.22
CA PRO A 115 -8.49 -26.97 5.61
C PRO A 115 -7.47 -26.32 4.66
N THR A 116 -6.21 -26.68 4.81
CA THR A 116 -5.10 -26.18 4.00
C THR A 116 -4.53 -27.22 3.04
N GLY A 117 -5.12 -28.41 2.99
CA GLY A 117 -4.71 -29.52 2.12
C GLY A 117 -5.25 -29.40 0.69
N THR A 118 -5.07 -30.46 -0.09
CA THR A 118 -5.44 -30.52 -1.51
C THR A 118 -6.94 -30.72 -1.78
N GLY A 119 -7.78 -30.75 -0.73
CA GLY A 119 -9.24 -30.76 -0.87
C GLY A 119 -9.74 -29.53 -1.61
N GLY A 120 -10.95 -29.58 -2.14
CA GLY A 120 -11.55 -28.46 -2.85
C GLY A 120 -11.95 -27.28 -1.95
N LEU A 121 -12.41 -26.19 -2.56
CA LEU A 121 -12.75 -24.93 -1.89
C LEU A 121 -14.13 -24.91 -1.19
N ALA A 122 -14.86 -26.03 -1.17
CA ALA A 122 -16.25 -26.07 -0.70
C ALA A 122 -16.43 -25.60 0.74
N GLU A 123 -15.58 -26.05 1.66
CA GLU A 123 -15.64 -25.65 3.08
C GLU A 123 -15.28 -24.18 3.27
N ALA A 124 -14.26 -23.71 2.58
CA ALA A 124 -13.87 -22.30 2.62
C ALA A 124 -14.99 -21.40 2.08
N ARG A 125 -15.60 -21.75 0.96
CA ARG A 125 -16.76 -21.02 0.41
C ARG A 125 -17.91 -20.96 1.41
N LYS A 126 -18.30 -22.10 1.98
CA LYS A 126 -19.35 -22.16 3.01
C LYS A 126 -19.04 -21.28 4.22
N PHE A 127 -17.79 -21.26 4.67
CA PHE A 127 -17.35 -20.40 5.76
C PHE A 127 -17.51 -18.93 5.40
N PHE A 128 -16.99 -18.46 4.26
CA PHE A 128 -17.07 -17.06 3.86
C PHE A 128 -18.49 -16.60 3.54
N GLU A 129 -19.31 -17.44 2.92
CA GLU A 129 -20.73 -17.16 2.64
C GLU A 129 -21.55 -16.92 3.92
N ALA A 130 -21.16 -17.53 5.03
CA ALA A 130 -21.82 -17.34 6.33
C ALA A 130 -21.40 -16.05 7.07
N GLN A 131 -20.38 -15.33 6.59
CA GLN A 131 -19.88 -14.13 7.28
C GLN A 131 -20.74 -12.90 7.00
N LYS A 132 -20.80 -12.00 7.98
CA LYS A 132 -21.32 -10.63 7.81
C LYS A 132 -20.14 -9.68 7.70
N ILE A 133 -20.11 -8.83 6.67
CA ILE A 133 -18.95 -8.00 6.33
C ILE A 133 -18.42 -7.18 7.51
N ALA A 134 -19.26 -6.56 8.32
CA ALA A 134 -18.81 -5.72 9.43
C ALA A 134 -18.06 -6.52 10.51
N SER A 135 -18.58 -7.69 10.90
CA SER A 135 -17.90 -8.59 11.87
C SER A 135 -16.69 -9.26 11.24
N HIS A 136 -16.74 -9.54 9.94
CA HIS A 136 -15.63 -10.14 9.22
C HIS A 136 -14.43 -9.18 9.12
N ILE A 137 -14.64 -7.90 8.79
CA ILE A 137 -13.59 -6.86 8.83
C ILE A 137 -12.95 -6.81 10.21
N HIS A 138 -13.75 -6.79 11.28
CA HIS A 138 -13.20 -6.76 12.63
C HIS A 138 -12.30 -7.98 12.90
N LYS A 139 -12.77 -9.19 12.52
CA LYS A 139 -12.00 -10.43 12.69
C LYS A 139 -10.73 -10.44 11.85
N VAL A 140 -10.78 -9.98 10.61
CA VAL A 140 -9.61 -9.88 9.72
C VAL A 140 -8.58 -8.90 10.29
N PHE A 141 -9.01 -7.74 10.78
CA PHE A 141 -8.10 -6.74 11.37
C PHE A 141 -7.44 -7.28 12.65
N GLU A 142 -8.19 -7.99 13.51
CA GLU A 142 -7.65 -8.68 14.69
C GLU A 142 -6.56 -9.69 14.28
N LEU A 143 -6.86 -10.58 13.32
CA LEU A 143 -5.92 -11.61 12.85
C LEU A 143 -4.69 -11.00 12.16
N ALA A 144 -4.85 -9.88 11.49
CA ALA A 144 -3.76 -9.14 10.85
C ALA A 144 -2.96 -8.31 11.87
N GLY A 145 -3.50 -8.03 13.06
CA GLY A 145 -2.90 -7.13 14.05
C GLY A 145 -2.84 -5.68 13.56
N ILE A 146 -3.90 -5.21 12.90
CA ILE A 146 -4.06 -3.82 12.45
C ILE A 146 -5.32 -3.21 13.04
N SER A 147 -5.33 -1.90 13.23
CA SER A 147 -6.50 -1.16 13.72
C SER A 147 -7.25 -0.44 12.61
N GLU A 148 -6.50 0.04 11.65
CA GLU A 148 -6.94 1.01 10.65
C GLU A 148 -6.24 0.76 9.32
N VAL A 149 -6.88 1.17 8.24
CA VAL A 149 -6.34 1.10 6.88
C VAL A 149 -6.54 2.43 6.15
N VAL A 150 -5.62 2.72 5.26
CA VAL A 150 -5.75 3.84 4.32
C VAL A 150 -6.22 3.28 2.98
N MET A 151 -7.38 3.78 2.52
CA MET A 151 -7.99 3.40 1.24
C MET A 151 -7.28 4.10 0.07
N THR A 152 -7.67 3.75 -1.16
CA THR A 152 -7.28 4.46 -2.38
C THR A 152 -8.53 4.69 -3.23
N ASN A 153 -9.03 5.93 -3.25
CA ASN A 153 -10.36 6.28 -3.73
C ASN A 153 -10.28 7.14 -4.99
N ASP A 154 -10.91 6.70 -6.06
CA ASP A 154 -10.86 7.38 -7.37
C ASP A 154 -12.15 8.23 -7.59
N PRO A 155 -12.05 9.58 -7.58
CA PRO A 155 -13.19 10.48 -7.71
C PRO A 155 -13.83 10.47 -9.12
N LEU A 156 -13.21 9.82 -10.07
CA LEU A 156 -13.69 9.67 -11.44
C LEU A 156 -14.02 8.22 -11.81
N ASP A 157 -13.97 7.29 -10.85
CA ASP A 157 -14.44 5.93 -11.09
C ASP A 157 -15.98 5.92 -11.18
N PRO A 158 -16.57 5.33 -12.24
CA PRO A 158 -18.00 5.37 -12.46
C PRO A 158 -18.83 4.57 -11.43
N GLU A 159 -18.21 3.63 -10.71
CA GLU A 159 -18.89 2.86 -9.67
C GLU A 159 -18.66 3.45 -8.27
N GLU A 160 -17.50 4.05 -8.03
CA GLU A 160 -17.12 4.61 -6.73
C GLU A 160 -17.64 6.04 -6.52
N ALA A 161 -17.46 6.92 -7.52
CA ALA A 161 -17.79 8.34 -7.37
C ALA A 161 -19.24 8.61 -6.95
N PRO A 162 -20.27 7.92 -7.52
CA PRO A 162 -21.65 8.13 -7.09
C PRO A 162 -21.88 7.79 -5.60
N LEU A 163 -21.22 6.77 -5.06
CA LEU A 163 -21.37 6.40 -3.64
C LEU A 163 -20.88 7.52 -2.70
N TRP A 164 -19.79 8.18 -3.06
CA TRP A 164 -19.31 9.35 -2.33
C TRP A 164 -20.23 10.58 -2.52
N GLU A 165 -20.75 10.78 -3.73
CA GLU A 165 -21.70 11.86 -4.04
C GLU A 165 -23.01 11.70 -3.28
N ASP A 166 -23.48 10.48 -3.08
CA ASP A 166 -24.66 10.10 -2.30
C ASP A 166 -24.42 10.15 -0.77
N GLY A 167 -23.21 10.51 -0.33
CA GLY A 167 -22.89 10.70 1.08
C GLY A 167 -22.56 9.41 1.84
N ALA A 168 -21.69 8.57 1.26
CA ALA A 168 -21.20 7.36 1.95
C ALA A 168 -20.74 7.68 3.39
N ALA A 169 -21.28 6.93 4.35
CA ALA A 169 -21.00 7.17 5.77
C ALA A 169 -19.53 6.87 6.10
N PRO A 170 -18.77 7.80 6.70
CA PRO A 170 -17.38 7.57 7.05
C PRO A 170 -17.24 6.48 8.10
N ASP A 171 -16.16 5.72 8.05
CA ASP A 171 -15.76 4.74 9.05
C ASP A 171 -14.38 5.12 9.59
N LYS A 172 -14.24 5.23 10.91
CA LYS A 172 -12.99 5.65 11.57
C LYS A 172 -11.81 4.70 11.33
N LYS A 173 -12.06 3.49 10.88
CA LYS A 173 -11.03 2.50 10.56
C LYS A 173 -10.49 2.63 9.13
N PHE A 174 -11.13 3.47 8.31
CA PHE A 174 -10.83 3.60 6.89
C PHE A 174 -10.56 5.06 6.54
N HIS A 175 -9.30 5.39 6.30
CA HIS A 175 -8.88 6.74 5.92
C HIS A 175 -8.88 6.89 4.39
N PRO A 176 -9.63 7.85 3.83
CA PRO A 176 -9.65 8.06 2.39
C PRO A 176 -8.35 8.63 1.84
N VAL A 177 -8.08 8.35 0.57
CA VAL A 177 -7.02 8.96 -0.25
C VAL A 177 -7.63 9.40 -1.57
N LEU A 178 -7.25 10.57 -2.05
CA LEU A 178 -7.71 11.08 -3.33
C LEU A 178 -6.76 10.60 -4.44
N ARG A 179 -7.19 9.61 -5.22
CA ARG A 179 -6.43 9.03 -6.33
C ARG A 179 -6.57 9.87 -7.59
N LEU A 180 -5.44 10.18 -8.22
CA LEU A 180 -5.35 11.08 -9.37
C LEU A 180 -4.94 10.40 -10.68
N ASP A 181 -4.90 9.06 -10.73
CA ASP A 181 -4.43 8.32 -11.90
C ASP A 181 -5.17 8.69 -13.18
N ARG A 182 -6.50 8.83 -13.13
CA ARG A 182 -7.30 9.21 -14.31
C ARG A 182 -6.99 10.64 -14.76
N ILE A 183 -6.84 11.58 -13.84
CA ILE A 183 -6.52 12.98 -14.15
C ILE A 183 -5.11 13.09 -14.75
N LEU A 184 -4.12 12.46 -14.11
CA LEU A 184 -2.72 12.64 -14.47
C LEU A 184 -2.25 11.74 -15.62
N ASN A 185 -2.81 10.54 -15.77
CA ASN A 185 -2.39 9.58 -16.78
C ASN A 185 -3.32 9.48 -17.99
N LYS A 186 -4.58 9.96 -17.88
CA LYS A 186 -5.62 9.83 -18.90
C LYS A 186 -6.42 11.12 -19.07
N TRP A 187 -5.76 12.26 -18.99
CA TRP A 187 -6.42 13.58 -19.00
C TRP A 187 -7.42 13.74 -20.14
N THR A 188 -6.99 13.42 -21.36
CA THR A 188 -7.84 13.59 -22.56
C THR A 188 -9.18 12.87 -22.42
N ASP A 189 -9.19 11.70 -21.81
CA ASP A 189 -10.41 10.90 -21.58
C ASP A 189 -11.29 11.50 -20.47
N GLN A 190 -10.72 12.32 -19.58
CA GLN A 190 -11.43 12.90 -18.44
C GLN A 190 -12.04 14.28 -18.75
N VAL A 191 -11.64 14.95 -19.81
CA VAL A 191 -12.15 16.29 -20.15
C VAL A 191 -13.67 16.26 -20.30
N ASP A 192 -14.20 15.32 -21.08
CA ASP A 192 -15.64 15.22 -21.31
C ASP A 192 -16.40 14.78 -20.03
N VAL A 193 -15.78 13.92 -19.21
CA VAL A 193 -16.33 13.49 -17.92
C VAL A 193 -16.43 14.67 -16.94
N LEU A 194 -15.37 15.47 -16.85
CA LEU A 194 -15.34 16.67 -16.01
C LEU A 194 -16.32 17.74 -16.51
N ALA A 195 -16.41 17.93 -17.84
CA ALA A 195 -17.37 18.86 -18.43
C ALA A 195 -18.82 18.46 -18.12
N ALA A 196 -19.15 17.17 -18.20
CA ALA A 196 -20.48 16.66 -17.81
C ALA A 196 -20.80 16.88 -16.32
N LYS A 197 -19.78 16.97 -15.47
CA LYS A 197 -19.89 17.30 -14.03
C LYS A 197 -19.87 18.83 -13.77
N GLY A 198 -19.84 19.67 -14.79
CA GLY A 198 -19.91 21.13 -14.68
C GLY A 198 -18.55 21.84 -14.47
N PHE A 199 -17.43 21.20 -14.85
CA PHE A 199 -16.10 21.79 -14.83
C PHE A 199 -15.69 22.24 -16.24
N SER A 200 -15.33 23.52 -16.39
CA SER A 200 -14.92 24.09 -17.68
C SER A 200 -13.44 23.82 -17.94
N VAL A 201 -13.14 22.66 -18.47
CA VAL A 201 -11.77 22.20 -18.80
C VAL A 201 -11.61 21.89 -20.28
N ASP A 202 -10.38 22.01 -20.78
CA ASP A 202 -10.02 21.61 -22.13
C ASP A 202 -8.78 20.69 -22.17
N ARG A 203 -8.56 20.06 -23.32
CA ARG A 203 -7.51 19.05 -23.52
C ARG A 203 -6.09 19.59 -23.34
N ASN A 204 -5.88 20.87 -23.59
CA ASN A 204 -4.55 21.52 -23.55
C ASN A 204 -4.34 22.37 -22.28
N LEU A 205 -5.26 22.29 -21.34
CA LEU A 205 -5.28 23.12 -20.12
C LEU A 205 -5.33 24.62 -20.41
N GLY A 206 -6.04 25.02 -21.45
CA GLY A 206 -6.27 26.43 -21.77
C GLY A 206 -7.34 27.06 -20.87
N GLY A 207 -7.44 28.42 -20.96
CA GLY A 207 -8.47 29.19 -20.26
C GLY A 207 -8.47 28.99 -18.74
N LYS A 208 -9.60 28.51 -18.21
CA LYS A 208 -9.80 28.28 -16.77
C LYS A 208 -9.45 26.86 -16.29
N SER A 209 -8.96 25.98 -17.17
CA SER A 209 -8.81 24.53 -16.89
C SER A 209 -8.08 24.24 -15.59
N ILE A 210 -6.96 24.89 -15.31
CA ILE A 210 -6.21 24.69 -14.06
C ILE A 210 -7.04 25.10 -12.82
N ALA A 211 -7.73 26.23 -12.89
CA ALA A 211 -8.59 26.69 -11.78
C ALA A 211 -9.76 25.72 -11.55
N GLU A 212 -10.34 25.19 -12.63
CA GLU A 212 -11.43 24.22 -12.56
C GLU A 212 -10.95 22.84 -12.01
N VAL A 213 -9.75 22.39 -12.37
CA VAL A 213 -9.15 21.19 -11.75
C VAL A 213 -8.92 21.43 -10.25
N ARG A 214 -8.41 22.60 -9.84
CA ARG A 214 -8.26 22.91 -8.43
C ARG A 214 -9.60 22.98 -7.70
N ARG A 215 -10.66 23.52 -8.34
CA ARG A 215 -12.02 23.47 -7.80
C ARG A 215 -12.52 22.05 -7.62
N PHE A 216 -12.31 21.17 -8.61
CA PHE A 216 -12.62 19.74 -8.52
C PHE A 216 -11.92 19.09 -7.33
N LEU A 217 -10.60 19.30 -7.20
CA LEU A 217 -9.82 18.76 -6.07
C LEU A 217 -10.33 19.27 -4.71
N ALA A 218 -10.72 20.55 -4.62
CA ALA A 218 -11.27 21.13 -3.40
C ALA A 218 -12.64 20.56 -3.02
N GLU A 219 -13.53 20.35 -4.00
CA GLU A 219 -14.83 19.72 -3.77
C GLU A 219 -14.68 18.28 -3.27
N TRP A 220 -13.77 17.50 -3.86
CA TRP A 220 -13.50 16.13 -3.42
C TRP A 220 -12.75 16.07 -2.09
N PHE A 221 -11.84 17.00 -1.83
CA PHE A 221 -11.21 17.13 -0.53
C PHE A 221 -12.24 17.38 0.59
N ALA A 222 -13.16 18.29 0.36
CA ALA A 222 -14.22 18.60 1.34
C ALA A 222 -15.13 17.38 1.60
N ARG A 223 -15.42 16.60 0.56
CA ARG A 223 -16.28 15.39 0.63
C ARG A 223 -15.61 14.22 1.32
N MET A 224 -14.38 13.91 0.95
CA MET A 224 -13.69 12.69 1.39
C MET A 224 -12.78 12.91 2.60
N LYS A 225 -12.27 14.12 2.80
CA LYS A 225 -11.21 14.46 3.78
C LYS A 225 -10.00 13.52 3.67
N PRO A 226 -9.38 13.43 2.49
CA PRO A 226 -8.31 12.49 2.24
C PRO A 226 -7.06 12.84 3.03
N VAL A 227 -6.29 11.82 3.43
CA VAL A 227 -5.03 11.99 4.17
C VAL A 227 -3.83 12.29 3.27
N TYR A 228 -3.90 11.96 1.99
CA TYR A 228 -2.96 12.38 0.94
C TYR A 228 -3.61 12.30 -0.44
N MET A 229 -2.96 12.87 -1.47
CA MET A 229 -3.29 12.64 -2.87
C MET A 229 -2.31 11.63 -3.46
N ALA A 230 -2.77 10.66 -4.25
CA ALA A 230 -1.94 9.59 -4.78
C ALA A 230 -2.01 9.45 -6.29
N VAL A 231 -0.90 9.08 -6.90
CA VAL A 231 -0.83 8.71 -8.32
C VAL A 231 0.20 7.61 -8.56
N SER A 232 -0.18 6.62 -9.38
CA SER A 232 0.74 5.64 -9.94
C SER A 232 1.29 6.17 -11.26
N LEU A 233 2.59 6.41 -11.33
CA LEU A 233 3.27 6.99 -12.47
C LEU A 233 4.05 5.92 -13.24
N PRO A 234 4.15 6.03 -14.59
CA PRO A 234 4.93 5.09 -15.38
C PRO A 234 6.43 5.21 -15.12
N ASP A 235 7.18 4.19 -15.51
CA ASP A 235 8.64 4.19 -15.47
C ASP A 235 9.27 5.29 -16.35
N THR A 236 8.54 5.75 -17.36
CA THR A 236 8.94 6.84 -18.26
C THR A 236 8.61 8.23 -17.74
N PHE A 237 8.09 8.35 -16.51
CA PHE A 237 7.74 9.65 -15.93
C PHE A 237 8.96 10.55 -15.81
N GLN A 238 8.80 11.77 -16.30
CA GLN A 238 9.81 12.85 -16.23
C GLN A 238 9.20 14.12 -15.62
N TYR A 239 10.06 14.91 -15.01
CA TYR A 239 9.71 16.23 -14.52
C TYR A 239 10.98 17.13 -14.45
N PRO A 240 10.93 18.41 -14.91
CA PRO A 240 9.86 18.99 -15.73
C PRO A 240 9.84 18.37 -17.14
N GLU A 241 8.66 18.37 -17.74
CA GLU A 241 8.45 18.02 -19.16
C GLU A 241 7.35 18.91 -19.76
N GLU A 242 7.34 19.06 -21.08
CA GLU A 242 6.26 19.75 -21.78
C GLU A 242 5.06 18.82 -21.98
N SER A 243 4.34 18.57 -20.88
CA SER A 243 3.15 17.71 -20.89
C SER A 243 2.03 18.27 -20.03
N VAL A 244 0.80 17.86 -20.36
CA VAL A 244 -0.39 18.14 -19.54
C VAL A 244 -0.18 17.62 -18.11
N ARG A 245 0.40 16.45 -17.95
CA ARG A 245 0.68 15.85 -16.63
C ARG A 245 1.59 16.74 -15.79
N ALA A 246 2.72 17.19 -16.33
CA ALA A 246 3.65 18.02 -15.60
C ALA A 246 3.02 19.35 -15.18
N ARG A 247 2.21 19.97 -16.06
CA ARG A 247 1.45 21.18 -15.74
C ARG A 247 0.40 20.95 -14.67
N LEU A 248 -0.35 19.86 -14.74
CA LEU A 248 -1.34 19.50 -13.71
C LEU A 248 -0.66 19.26 -12.35
N ILE A 249 0.48 18.60 -12.33
CA ILE A 249 1.26 18.41 -11.09
C ILE A 249 1.67 19.76 -10.51
N ALA A 250 2.33 20.61 -11.31
CA ALA A 250 2.89 21.86 -10.84
C ALA A 250 1.84 22.94 -10.50
N GLU A 251 0.79 23.06 -11.32
CA GLU A 251 -0.15 24.18 -11.27
C GLU A 251 -1.48 23.84 -10.54
N ALA A 252 -1.80 22.55 -10.38
CA ALA A 252 -3.02 22.12 -9.70
C ALA A 252 -2.74 21.25 -8.46
N VAL A 253 -2.09 20.09 -8.62
CA VAL A 253 -1.97 19.10 -7.54
C VAL A 253 -1.11 19.61 -6.38
N ILE A 254 0.12 20.06 -6.64
CA ILE A 254 1.03 20.56 -5.60
C ILE A 254 0.47 21.77 -4.88
N PRO A 255 -0.08 22.80 -5.56
CA PRO A 255 -0.74 23.91 -4.87
C PRO A 255 -1.92 23.47 -4.01
N SER A 256 -2.75 22.52 -4.47
CA SER A 256 -3.87 21.98 -3.68
C SER A 256 -3.39 21.15 -2.48
N CYS A 257 -2.35 20.33 -2.63
CA CYS A 257 -1.74 19.61 -1.50
C CYS A 257 -1.27 20.59 -0.39
N ARG A 258 -0.62 21.68 -0.78
CA ARG A 258 -0.17 22.71 0.17
C ARG A 258 -1.33 23.45 0.84
N GLU A 259 -2.35 23.81 0.07
CA GLU A 259 -3.55 24.48 0.56
C GLU A 259 -4.31 23.61 1.58
N PHE A 260 -4.42 22.30 1.32
CA PHE A 260 -5.10 21.36 2.19
C PHE A 260 -4.22 20.78 3.30
N GLY A 261 -2.93 21.08 3.30
CA GLY A 261 -1.99 20.58 4.31
C GLY A 261 -1.71 19.08 4.25
N ILE A 262 -1.90 18.44 3.08
CA ILE A 262 -1.67 17.01 2.88
C ILE A 262 -0.53 16.75 1.88
N PRO A 263 0.19 15.60 1.96
CA PRO A 263 1.24 15.27 1.00
C PRO A 263 0.68 14.80 -0.35
N ALA A 264 1.54 14.86 -1.38
CA ALA A 264 1.39 14.11 -2.62
C ALA A 264 2.11 12.77 -2.50
N SER A 265 1.45 11.67 -2.84
CA SER A 265 2.06 10.34 -2.93
C SER A 265 2.39 10.00 -4.39
N LEU A 266 3.66 9.79 -4.66
CA LEU A 266 4.18 9.43 -5.98
C LEU A 266 4.62 7.96 -5.95
N MET A 267 3.93 7.12 -6.69
CA MET A 267 4.22 5.69 -6.83
C MET A 267 4.73 5.46 -8.26
N ILE A 268 6.05 5.30 -8.44
CA ILE A 268 6.70 5.43 -9.75
C ILE A 268 7.26 4.09 -10.23
N GLY A 269 7.09 3.77 -11.53
CA GLY A 269 7.74 2.62 -12.16
C GLY A 269 6.81 1.60 -12.78
N VAL A 270 5.51 1.90 -12.95
CA VAL A 270 4.56 0.96 -13.56
C VAL A 270 4.74 0.89 -15.08
N ARG A 271 4.81 -0.33 -15.60
CA ARG A 271 4.66 -0.61 -17.03
C ARG A 271 3.37 -1.37 -17.25
N TYR A 272 2.36 -0.65 -17.73
CA TYR A 272 1.05 -1.24 -17.94
C TYR A 272 1.08 -2.24 -19.10
N GLN A 273 0.45 -3.40 -18.88
CA GLN A 273 0.15 -4.41 -19.88
C GLN A 273 1.36 -4.83 -20.74
N VAL A 274 2.51 -5.13 -20.10
CA VAL A 274 3.65 -5.72 -20.80
C VAL A 274 3.27 -7.06 -21.45
N ASN A 275 2.24 -7.73 -20.93
CA ASN A 275 1.53 -8.83 -21.57
C ASN A 275 0.03 -8.53 -21.59
N PRO A 276 -0.52 -7.90 -22.66
CA PRO A 276 -1.92 -7.49 -22.72
C PRO A 276 -2.92 -8.66 -22.58
N ALA A 277 -2.53 -9.87 -22.98
CA ALA A 277 -3.39 -11.05 -22.86
C ALA A 277 -3.75 -11.39 -21.41
N LEU A 278 -2.92 -10.99 -20.44
CA LEU A 278 -3.13 -11.24 -19.02
C LEU A 278 -3.93 -10.14 -18.32
N LYS A 279 -4.37 -9.10 -19.01
CA LYS A 279 -5.12 -7.95 -18.43
C LYS A 279 -4.34 -7.32 -17.28
N LEU A 280 -4.97 -7.19 -16.08
CA LEU A 280 -4.33 -6.64 -14.88
C LEU A 280 -3.11 -7.48 -14.40
N ALA A 281 -3.16 -8.80 -14.59
CA ALA A 281 -2.04 -9.69 -14.28
C ALA A 281 -0.86 -9.51 -15.26
N GLY A 282 -1.05 -8.78 -16.34
CA GLY A 282 -0.04 -8.49 -17.36
C GLY A 282 0.75 -7.20 -17.15
N ASP A 283 0.52 -6.47 -16.06
CA ASP A 283 1.31 -5.30 -15.72
C ASP A 283 2.72 -5.70 -15.26
N GLY A 284 3.68 -4.81 -15.47
CA GLY A 284 5.08 -5.06 -15.18
C GLY A 284 5.79 -3.89 -14.51
N VAL A 285 7.08 -4.07 -14.28
CA VAL A 285 7.96 -3.11 -13.64
C VAL A 285 8.94 -2.49 -14.65
N GLY A 286 9.22 -1.20 -14.49
CA GLY A 286 10.29 -0.49 -15.19
C GLY A 286 11.14 0.29 -14.21
N LYS A 287 12.43 0.45 -14.56
CA LYS A 287 13.33 1.33 -13.83
C LYS A 287 13.05 2.79 -14.22
N ALA A 288 12.72 3.62 -13.23
CA ALA A 288 12.42 5.03 -13.43
C ALA A 288 13.67 5.91 -13.37
N ASP A 289 13.62 7.09 -14.00
CA ASP A 289 14.59 8.15 -13.81
C ASP A 289 14.16 9.02 -12.61
N LEU A 290 14.76 8.79 -11.45
CA LEU A 290 14.38 9.51 -10.22
C LEU A 290 14.85 10.98 -10.19
N ARG A 291 15.53 11.49 -11.20
CA ARG A 291 15.78 12.94 -11.34
C ARG A 291 14.47 13.73 -11.41
N ALA A 292 13.38 13.11 -11.86
CA ALA A 292 12.05 13.72 -11.77
C ALA A 292 11.64 14.00 -10.31
N LEU A 293 11.88 13.07 -9.40
CA LEU A 293 11.63 13.24 -7.97
C LEU A 293 12.55 14.29 -7.34
N GLU A 294 13.85 14.26 -7.65
CA GLU A 294 14.83 15.28 -7.22
C GLU A 294 14.34 16.70 -7.56
N ARG A 295 13.93 16.91 -8.80
CA ARG A 295 13.48 18.21 -9.30
C ARG A 295 12.15 18.65 -8.67
N LEU A 296 11.24 17.73 -8.44
CA LEU A 296 10.00 18.01 -7.69
C LEU A 296 10.30 18.41 -6.25
N ALA A 297 11.14 17.65 -5.55
CA ALA A 297 11.49 17.95 -4.17
C ALA A 297 12.24 19.28 -4.00
N ALA A 298 13.18 19.58 -4.92
CA ALA A 298 13.94 20.82 -4.93
C ALA A 298 13.06 22.03 -5.35
N GLY A 299 12.19 21.85 -6.35
CA GLY A 299 11.32 22.91 -6.86
C GLY A 299 10.14 23.27 -5.94
N PHE A 300 9.75 22.34 -5.07
CA PHE A 300 8.63 22.50 -4.15
C PHE A 300 9.00 22.09 -2.70
N PRO A 301 9.95 22.81 -2.06
CA PRO A 301 10.48 22.43 -0.75
C PRO A 301 9.42 22.40 0.36
N ASP A 302 8.36 23.20 0.23
CA ASP A 302 7.25 23.27 1.20
C ASP A 302 6.20 22.17 0.97
N ASN A 303 6.30 21.40 -0.10
CA ASN A 303 5.39 20.28 -0.34
C ASN A 303 5.99 18.96 0.17
N ARG A 304 5.18 18.12 0.75
CA ARG A 304 5.57 16.81 1.27
C ARG A 304 5.26 15.72 0.24
N PHE A 305 6.21 14.79 0.05
CA PHE A 305 6.09 13.68 -0.92
C PHE A 305 6.24 12.34 -0.20
N LEU A 306 5.17 11.54 -0.20
CA LEU A 306 5.25 10.10 0.09
C LEU A 306 5.70 9.40 -1.19
N VAL A 307 6.78 8.64 -1.15
CA VAL A 307 7.36 8.08 -2.37
C VAL A 307 7.56 6.58 -2.26
N SER A 308 6.97 5.86 -3.22
CA SER A 308 7.29 4.47 -3.51
C SER A 308 7.80 4.34 -4.93
N VAL A 309 8.81 3.51 -5.14
CA VAL A 309 9.28 3.14 -6.48
C VAL A 309 9.13 1.65 -6.67
N LEU A 310 8.75 1.23 -7.86
CA LEU A 310 8.38 -0.16 -8.12
C LEU A 310 9.59 -1.05 -8.44
N SER A 311 10.66 -0.45 -9.01
CA SER A 311 11.89 -1.17 -9.33
C SER A 311 12.79 -1.32 -8.09
N ARG A 312 13.33 -2.53 -7.88
CA ARG A 312 14.35 -2.79 -6.87
C ARG A 312 15.60 -1.94 -7.10
N GLU A 313 15.98 -1.71 -8.33
CA GLU A 313 17.15 -0.95 -8.74
C GLU A 313 17.08 0.54 -8.37
N ASN A 314 15.88 1.08 -8.16
CA ASN A 314 15.68 2.47 -7.74
C ASN A 314 15.72 2.67 -6.21
N GLN A 315 15.77 1.61 -5.40
CA GLN A 315 15.63 1.74 -3.94
C GLN A 315 16.78 2.50 -3.30
N HIS A 316 18.01 2.21 -3.72
CA HIS A 316 19.19 2.92 -3.22
C HIS A 316 19.15 4.41 -3.58
N GLU A 317 18.84 4.75 -4.82
CA GLU A 317 18.72 6.15 -5.25
C GLU A 317 17.63 6.90 -4.50
N LEU A 318 16.47 6.25 -4.22
CA LEU A 318 15.41 6.82 -3.39
C LEU A 318 15.92 7.12 -1.97
N CYS A 319 16.68 6.22 -1.35
CA CYS A 319 17.28 6.44 -0.03
C CYS A 319 18.27 7.61 -0.04
N VAL A 320 19.08 7.75 -1.11
CA VAL A 320 20.01 8.88 -1.27
C VAL A 320 19.24 10.20 -1.32
N TYR A 321 18.16 10.29 -2.11
CA TYR A 321 17.34 11.50 -2.18
C TYR A 321 16.61 11.79 -0.88
N ALA A 322 15.99 10.80 -0.24
CA ALA A 322 15.32 10.98 1.04
C ALA A 322 16.27 11.47 2.15
N ARG A 323 17.54 11.09 2.09
CA ARG A 323 18.58 11.60 3.00
C ARG A 323 18.94 13.08 2.75
N LYS A 324 18.68 13.61 1.56
CA LYS A 324 19.00 14.99 1.16
C LYS A 324 17.79 15.93 1.20
N PHE A 325 16.59 15.39 1.01
CA PHE A 325 15.36 16.16 0.91
C PHE A 325 14.41 15.77 2.04
N ALA A 326 14.30 16.61 3.07
CA ALA A 326 13.45 16.36 4.24
C ALA A 326 11.95 16.26 3.89
N ASN A 327 11.55 16.73 2.72
CA ASN A 327 10.19 16.66 2.20
C ASN A 327 9.89 15.36 1.42
N ILE A 328 10.84 14.41 1.35
CA ILE A 328 10.63 13.06 0.81
C ILE A 328 10.58 12.05 1.95
N LEU A 329 9.51 11.26 2.03
CA LEU A 329 9.41 10.13 2.93
C LEU A 329 9.24 8.82 2.13
N PRO A 330 10.23 7.91 2.13
CA PRO A 330 10.10 6.58 1.54
C PRO A 330 8.96 5.81 2.21
N PHE A 331 8.12 5.18 1.39
CA PHE A 331 6.80 4.74 1.79
C PHE A 331 6.51 3.32 1.30
N GLY A 332 6.69 2.36 2.21
CA GLY A 332 6.37 0.95 2.02
C GLY A 332 7.20 0.20 0.97
N CYS A 333 6.81 -1.03 0.75
CA CYS A 333 7.32 -1.91 -0.31
C CYS A 333 6.17 -2.21 -1.26
N TRP A 334 6.10 -1.48 -2.36
CA TRP A 334 4.94 -1.47 -3.22
C TRP A 334 4.93 -2.66 -4.20
N TRP A 335 3.78 -3.29 -4.39
CA TRP A 335 3.40 -4.27 -5.42
C TRP A 335 4.46 -5.38 -5.61
N PHE A 336 5.26 -5.35 -6.70
CA PHE A 336 6.27 -6.37 -7.00
C PHE A 336 7.43 -6.46 -6.01
N LEU A 337 7.58 -5.47 -5.14
CA LEU A 337 8.57 -5.47 -4.06
C LEU A 337 8.02 -6.03 -2.74
N ASN A 338 6.73 -6.36 -2.70
CA ASN A 338 6.06 -6.82 -1.48
C ASN A 338 6.23 -8.35 -1.29
N ASN A 339 7.46 -8.81 -1.37
CA ASN A 339 7.84 -10.17 -1.02
C ASN A 339 8.93 -10.17 0.06
N PRO A 340 8.99 -11.19 0.94
CA PRO A 340 9.83 -11.16 2.15
C PRO A 340 11.30 -10.82 1.91
N SER A 341 11.94 -11.37 0.89
CA SER A 341 13.37 -11.15 0.63
C SER A 341 13.67 -9.70 0.24
N VAL A 342 12.83 -9.10 -0.61
CA VAL A 342 13.00 -7.70 -1.01
C VAL A 342 12.61 -6.75 0.11
N VAL A 343 11.55 -7.06 0.86
CA VAL A 343 11.14 -6.28 2.05
C VAL A 343 12.27 -6.23 3.08
N GLU A 344 12.95 -7.35 3.34
CA GLU A 344 14.11 -7.42 4.24
C GLU A 344 15.26 -6.53 3.74
N GLU A 345 15.67 -6.71 2.48
CA GLU A 345 16.74 -5.96 1.84
C GLU A 345 16.49 -4.46 1.90
N MET A 346 15.31 -4.03 1.44
CA MET A 346 14.94 -2.61 1.42
C MET A 346 14.86 -2.01 2.83
N THR A 347 14.34 -2.74 3.79
CA THR A 347 14.23 -2.24 5.17
C THR A 347 15.61 -2.06 5.80
N ARG A 348 16.52 -3.01 5.59
CA ARG A 348 17.90 -2.91 6.07
C ARG A 348 18.60 -1.70 5.47
N GLU A 349 18.53 -1.52 4.15
CA GLU A 349 19.13 -0.37 3.47
C GLU A 349 18.55 0.97 3.98
N ARG A 350 17.23 1.04 4.15
CA ARG A 350 16.57 2.25 4.69
C ARG A 350 17.00 2.56 6.12
N ILE A 351 17.15 1.55 6.97
CA ILE A 351 17.67 1.74 8.33
C ILE A 351 19.10 2.29 8.28
N GLU A 352 19.98 1.70 7.48
CA GLU A 352 21.38 2.11 7.33
C GLU A 352 21.52 3.54 6.79
N MET A 353 20.62 3.95 5.89
CA MET A 353 20.68 5.26 5.23
C MET A 353 19.89 6.37 5.95
N LEU A 354 18.76 6.04 6.57
CA LEU A 354 17.75 6.98 7.06
C LEU A 354 17.44 6.84 8.56
N GLY A 355 18.03 5.85 9.23
CA GLY A 355 17.66 5.51 10.61
C GLY A 355 16.19 5.07 10.67
N MET A 356 15.41 5.70 11.57
CA MET A 356 13.97 5.40 11.71
C MET A 356 13.06 6.41 10.96
N SER A 357 13.59 7.12 9.94
CA SER A 357 12.86 8.18 9.24
C SER A 357 12.28 7.71 7.89
N PHE A 358 11.51 6.62 7.89
CA PHE A 358 10.82 6.07 6.72
C PHE A 358 9.59 5.27 7.15
N ILE A 359 8.78 4.81 6.19
CA ILE A 359 7.70 3.86 6.41
C ILE A 359 8.14 2.52 5.83
N PRO A 360 8.28 1.45 6.64
CA PRO A 360 8.86 0.20 6.18
C PRO A 360 7.94 -0.58 5.25
N GLN A 361 6.62 -0.57 5.52
CA GLN A 361 5.69 -1.43 4.80
C GLN A 361 4.27 -0.88 4.78
N HIS A 362 3.54 -1.25 3.74
CA HIS A 362 2.08 -1.24 3.62
C HIS A 362 1.65 -2.50 2.86
N SER A 363 0.41 -2.95 3.03
CA SER A 363 0.00 -4.23 2.44
C SER A 363 -0.26 -4.17 0.93
N ASP A 364 -0.70 -3.03 0.43
CA ASP A 364 -1.23 -2.88 -0.94
C ASP A 364 -2.37 -3.89 -1.23
N ALA A 365 -3.12 -4.27 -0.19
CA ALA A 365 -4.16 -5.28 -0.27
C ALA A 365 -5.37 -4.78 -1.05
N ARG A 366 -5.92 -5.63 -1.92
CA ARG A 366 -7.18 -5.39 -2.65
C ARG A 366 -8.30 -6.27 -2.15
N VAL A 367 -7.98 -7.46 -1.67
CA VAL A 367 -8.93 -8.39 -1.06
C VAL A 367 -8.71 -8.35 0.45
N LEU A 368 -9.77 -8.23 1.21
CA LEU A 368 -9.74 -7.98 2.66
C LEU A 368 -8.79 -8.93 3.40
N GLU A 369 -8.86 -10.22 3.12
CA GLU A 369 -8.08 -11.24 3.80
C GLU A 369 -6.58 -11.17 3.51
N GLN A 370 -6.16 -10.47 2.47
CA GLN A 370 -4.73 -10.33 2.14
C GLN A 370 -3.95 -9.66 3.26
N VAL A 371 -4.55 -8.74 4.02
CA VAL A 371 -3.86 -8.07 5.14
C VAL A 371 -3.35 -9.06 6.18
N ILE A 372 -4.02 -10.21 6.37
CA ILE A 372 -3.61 -11.24 7.35
C ILE A 372 -2.20 -11.76 7.03
N TYR A 373 -1.97 -12.23 5.80
CA TYR A 373 -0.68 -12.80 5.46
C TYR A 373 0.38 -11.73 5.17
N LYS A 374 -0.02 -10.57 4.61
CA LYS A 374 0.90 -9.46 4.34
C LYS A 374 1.53 -8.95 5.65
N TRP A 375 0.73 -8.69 6.67
CA TRP A 375 1.22 -8.24 7.97
C TRP A 375 1.91 -9.35 8.76
N ARG A 376 1.48 -10.62 8.63
CA ARG A 376 2.22 -11.76 9.17
C ARG A 376 3.63 -11.86 8.56
N ASN A 377 3.76 -11.74 7.23
CA ASN A 377 5.05 -11.76 6.55
C ASN A 377 5.92 -10.57 6.98
N THR A 378 5.33 -9.38 7.06
CA THR A 378 6.01 -8.16 7.54
C THR A 378 6.63 -8.39 8.92
N ARG A 379 5.87 -8.88 9.90
CA ARG A 379 6.39 -9.15 11.25
C ARG A 379 7.53 -10.15 11.22
N ARG A 380 7.36 -11.25 10.53
CA ARG A 380 8.39 -12.31 10.43
C ARG A 380 9.68 -11.84 9.78
N THR A 381 9.61 -10.90 8.86
CA THR A 381 10.76 -10.37 8.13
C THR A 381 11.42 -9.24 8.88
N LEU A 382 10.65 -8.30 9.40
CA LEU A 382 11.20 -7.06 9.95
C LEU A 382 11.66 -7.18 11.41
N ALA A 383 11.07 -8.07 12.21
CA ALA A 383 11.51 -8.23 13.60
C ALA A 383 12.97 -8.68 13.69
N PRO A 384 13.45 -9.70 12.95
CA PRO A 384 14.88 -10.04 12.95
C PRO A 384 15.76 -8.93 12.38
N THR A 385 15.31 -8.23 11.32
CA THR A 385 16.07 -7.14 10.70
C THR A 385 16.30 -6.00 11.70
N LEU A 386 15.26 -5.56 12.39
CA LEU A 386 15.35 -4.53 13.40
C LEU A 386 16.17 -4.97 14.62
N ALA A 387 15.97 -6.21 15.08
CA ALA A 387 16.75 -6.78 16.19
C ALA A 387 18.26 -6.84 15.88
N ASN A 388 18.62 -7.17 14.64
CA ASN A 388 20.04 -7.17 14.24
C ASN A 388 20.62 -5.75 14.26
N THR A 389 19.88 -4.75 13.85
CA THR A 389 20.30 -3.33 13.93
C THR A 389 20.58 -2.93 15.38
N TYR A 390 19.71 -3.28 16.31
CA TYR A 390 19.93 -2.98 17.73
C TYR A 390 21.10 -3.77 18.34
N LYS A 391 21.34 -5.00 17.90
CA LYS A 391 22.51 -5.77 18.33
C LYS A 391 23.82 -5.12 17.86
N LEU A 392 23.86 -4.59 16.64
CA LEU A 392 25.00 -3.82 16.16
C LEU A 392 25.20 -2.56 17.00
N LEU A 393 24.14 -1.79 17.26
CA LEU A 393 24.17 -0.59 18.08
C LEU A 393 24.68 -0.90 19.51
N ALA A 394 24.21 -1.99 20.11
CA ALA A 394 24.68 -2.46 21.42
C ALA A 394 26.16 -2.88 21.38
N GLY A 395 26.59 -3.54 20.29
CA GLY A 395 28.00 -3.90 20.05
C GLY A 395 28.93 -2.69 19.90
N ASP A 396 28.41 -1.59 19.34
CA ASP A 396 29.10 -0.31 19.21
C ASP A 396 29.16 0.46 20.55
N GLY A 397 28.60 -0.09 21.64
CA GLY A 397 28.67 0.45 22.99
C GLY A 397 27.48 1.31 23.42
N ARG A 398 26.43 1.44 22.59
CA ARG A 398 25.20 2.15 22.95
C ARG A 398 24.21 1.18 23.61
N PRO A 399 23.85 1.34 24.89
CA PRO A 399 22.79 0.53 25.52
C PRO A 399 21.49 0.64 24.78
N VAL A 400 20.78 -0.48 24.58
CA VAL A 400 19.46 -0.57 23.98
C VAL A 400 18.46 -0.97 25.05
N THR A 401 17.36 -0.24 25.18
CA THR A 401 16.32 -0.47 26.16
C THR A 401 15.01 -0.91 25.49
N ARG A 402 14.05 -1.44 26.26
CA ARG A 402 12.70 -1.73 25.76
C ARG A 402 11.99 -0.47 25.30
N GLU A 403 12.21 0.65 25.98
CA GLU A 403 11.64 1.95 25.61
C GLU A 403 12.15 2.45 24.25
N ASP A 404 13.45 2.25 23.94
CA ASP A 404 13.99 2.58 22.61
C ASP A 404 13.31 1.77 21.53
N ILE A 405 13.14 0.45 21.73
CA ILE A 405 12.49 -0.45 20.79
C ILE A 405 11.02 -0.07 20.61
N HIS A 406 10.29 0.15 21.69
CA HIS A 406 8.89 0.58 21.66
C HIS A 406 8.72 1.87 20.84
N ARG A 407 9.47 2.90 21.20
CA ARG A 407 9.45 4.20 20.52
C ARG A 407 9.67 4.07 19.01
N ASP A 408 10.69 3.30 18.62
CA ASP A 408 11.09 3.21 17.23
C ASP A 408 10.11 2.33 16.41
N VAL A 409 9.56 1.26 16.99
CA VAL A 409 8.49 0.46 16.36
C VAL A 409 7.24 1.32 16.16
N GLN A 410 6.83 2.09 17.19
CA GLN A 410 5.69 3.00 17.04
C GLN A 410 5.93 4.06 15.96
N ARG A 411 7.15 4.60 15.85
CA ARG A 411 7.51 5.56 14.81
C ARG A 411 7.39 4.96 13.42
N LEU A 412 7.94 3.75 13.21
CA LEU A 412 7.96 3.08 11.89
C LEU A 412 6.57 2.69 11.40
N PHE A 413 5.70 2.18 12.27
CA PHE A 413 4.43 1.60 11.89
C PHE A 413 3.21 2.51 12.11
N ARG A 414 3.43 3.72 12.63
CA ARG A 414 2.36 4.71 12.83
C ARG A 414 2.88 6.16 12.81
N GLY A 415 3.75 6.53 13.74
CA GLY A 415 4.07 7.92 14.04
C GLY A 415 4.73 8.69 12.90
N ASN A 416 5.58 8.05 12.08
CA ASN A 416 6.17 8.72 10.91
C ASN A 416 5.11 9.09 9.89
N PHE A 417 4.16 8.19 9.63
CA PHE A 417 3.06 8.46 8.72
C PHE A 417 2.15 9.57 9.26
N GLU A 418 1.61 9.39 10.47
CA GLU A 418 0.68 10.36 11.08
C GLU A 418 1.25 11.78 11.06
N ARG A 419 2.50 11.94 11.50
CA ARG A 419 3.18 13.24 11.46
C ARG A 419 3.33 13.77 10.04
N PHE A 420 3.67 12.91 9.08
CA PHE A 420 3.92 13.34 7.71
C PHE A 420 2.64 13.71 6.97
N VAL A 421 1.51 13.07 7.26
CA VAL A 421 0.20 13.40 6.66
C VAL A 421 -0.59 14.42 7.47
N GLY A 422 -0.21 14.68 8.73
CA GLY A 422 -0.92 15.61 9.61
C GLY A 422 -2.13 14.99 10.31
N LEU A 423 -2.12 13.68 10.52
CA LEU A 423 -3.04 12.99 11.43
C LEU A 423 -2.45 13.08 12.85
N SER A 424 -2.89 14.02 13.63
CA SER A 424 -2.51 14.18 15.06
C SER A 424 -3.74 14.16 15.95
#